data_959c419d7f72fa4cf88576b2876e9337
#
_entry.id   959c419d7f72fa4cf88576b2876e9337
#
_cell.length_a   1.000
_cell.length_b   1.000
_cell.length_c   1.000
_cell.angle_alpha   90.00
_cell.angle_beta   90.00
_cell.angle_gamma   90.00
#
_symmetry.space_group_name_H-M   'P 1'
#
loop_
_entity.id
_entity.type
_entity.pdbx_description
1 polymer ?
#
loop_
_entity_poly.entity_id
_entity_poly.type
_entity_poly.pdbx_seq_one_letter_code
_entity_poly.pdbx_strand_id
1 'polypeptide(L)'
;MLRSLIWKRSQASSSAITMSSSITQRGNERLFSEAAGSHSSDKILVLGGNGYVGSHICKEALRQGFSVSSLSRSGRSSMHGSWVDDVTWHKGDLLSPDSLKPALEGITSVISCVGGFGSNSQMVRINGTANINAVNAAAEQGVKRFVYISAADFGVINNLIRGYFEGKRATEAEILDKFGNRGTILRPGFIHGTRQVGSIKLPLSLIGAPLEMVLKLFPKEVTKLPLIGPLLIPPVNVKSVAGTAVKAAVDPEFASGIIDVYGILQHGH
;
A
#
# COMPACT_ATOMS: atom_id res chain seq x y z
N MET A 1 -57.09 -37.19 -25.21
CA MET A 1 -57.09 -36.17 -24.15
C MET A 1 -55.86 -36.22 -23.21
N LEU A 2 -55.07 -37.30 -23.14
CA LEU A 2 -53.89 -37.37 -22.24
C LEU A 2 -52.63 -36.65 -22.73
N ARG A 3 -52.45 -36.42 -24.03
CA ARG A 3 -51.23 -35.77 -24.57
C ARG A 3 -51.16 -34.24 -24.35
N SER A 4 -52.26 -33.57 -24.18
CA SER A 4 -52.30 -32.11 -23.97
C SER A 4 -51.98 -31.67 -22.53
N LEU A 5 -52.15 -32.56 -21.55
CA LEU A 5 -51.86 -32.27 -20.15
C LEU A 5 -50.38 -32.36 -19.80
N ILE A 6 -49.63 -33.25 -20.50
CA ILE A 6 -48.17 -33.41 -20.28
C ILE A 6 -47.39 -32.20 -20.82
N TRP A 7 -47.84 -31.61 -21.94
CA TRP A 7 -47.17 -30.45 -22.54
C TRP A 7 -47.33 -29.16 -21.73
N LYS A 8 -48.53 -28.96 -21.10
CA LYS A 8 -48.74 -27.82 -20.21
C LYS A 8 -47.92 -27.88 -18.90
N ARG A 9 -47.63 -29.06 -18.38
CA ARG A 9 -46.77 -29.21 -17.18
C ARG A 9 -45.29 -28.95 -17.46
N SER A 10 -44.81 -29.30 -18.65
CA SER A 10 -43.41 -29.03 -19.05
C SER A 10 -43.14 -27.53 -19.24
N GLN A 11 -44.11 -26.77 -19.77
CA GLN A 11 -43.94 -25.32 -19.94
C GLN A 11 -43.98 -24.55 -18.63
N ALA A 12 -44.76 -24.97 -17.65
CA ALA A 12 -44.85 -24.31 -16.34
C ALA A 12 -43.55 -24.51 -15.51
N SER A 13 -42.90 -25.69 -15.58
CA SER A 13 -41.66 -25.94 -14.87
C SER A 13 -40.44 -25.19 -15.49
N SER A 14 -40.42 -25.03 -16.82
CA SER A 14 -39.35 -24.28 -17.50
C SER A 14 -39.43 -22.78 -17.19
N SER A 15 -40.61 -22.20 -17.10
CA SER A 15 -40.79 -20.77 -16.76
C SER A 15 -40.42 -20.46 -15.31
N ALA A 16 -40.71 -21.36 -14.38
CA ALA A 16 -40.34 -21.18 -12.95
C ALA A 16 -38.83 -21.27 -12.71
N ILE A 17 -38.15 -22.16 -13.41
CA ILE A 17 -36.67 -22.30 -13.29
C ILE A 17 -35.98 -21.08 -13.89
N THR A 18 -36.46 -20.53 -15.01
CA THR A 18 -35.88 -19.35 -15.64
C THR A 18 -36.10 -18.08 -14.82
N MET A 19 -37.28 -17.94 -14.15
CA MET A 19 -37.51 -16.82 -13.23
C MET A 19 -36.66 -16.90 -11.94
N SER A 20 -36.46 -18.09 -11.39
CA SER A 20 -35.60 -18.26 -10.19
C SER A 20 -34.14 -17.92 -10.46
N SER A 21 -33.60 -18.33 -11.60
CA SER A 21 -32.21 -18.01 -11.96
C SER A 21 -32.02 -16.52 -12.24
N SER A 22 -32.97 -15.82 -12.84
CA SER A 22 -32.87 -14.38 -13.12
C SER A 22 -32.99 -13.51 -11.85
N ILE A 23 -33.75 -13.96 -10.86
CA ILE A 23 -33.88 -13.26 -9.56
C ILE A 23 -32.58 -13.43 -8.74
N THR A 24 -31.98 -14.62 -8.73
CA THR A 24 -30.70 -14.87 -8.03
C THR A 24 -29.55 -14.11 -8.67
N GLN A 25 -29.52 -14.03 -10.02
CA GLN A 25 -28.47 -13.31 -10.74
C GLN A 25 -28.59 -11.79 -10.52
N ARG A 26 -29.77 -11.22 -10.56
CA ARG A 26 -29.99 -9.79 -10.24
C ARG A 26 -29.72 -9.46 -8.76
N GLY A 27 -29.98 -10.37 -7.84
CA GLY A 27 -29.63 -10.22 -6.43
C GLY A 27 -28.12 -10.18 -6.22
N ASN A 28 -27.36 -11.05 -6.86
CA ASN A 28 -25.90 -11.04 -6.82
C ASN A 28 -25.31 -9.79 -7.48
N GLU A 29 -25.79 -9.36 -8.64
CA GLU A 29 -25.34 -8.14 -9.30
C GLU A 29 -25.60 -6.88 -8.45
N ARG A 30 -26.70 -6.81 -7.73
CA ARG A 30 -26.95 -5.72 -6.77
C ARG A 30 -26.01 -5.75 -5.58
N LEU A 31 -25.74 -6.91 -4.99
CA LEU A 31 -24.80 -7.06 -3.88
C LEU A 31 -23.38 -6.70 -4.29
N PHE A 32 -22.94 -7.06 -5.50
CA PHE A 32 -21.64 -6.63 -6.04
C PHE A 32 -21.60 -5.13 -6.37
N SER A 33 -22.71 -4.54 -6.79
CA SER A 33 -22.82 -3.10 -7.06
C SER A 33 -22.86 -2.27 -5.78
N GLU A 34 -23.51 -2.74 -4.72
CA GLU A 34 -23.52 -2.08 -3.41
C GLU A 34 -22.18 -2.20 -2.68
N ALA A 35 -21.46 -3.33 -2.80
CA ALA A 35 -20.11 -3.47 -2.29
C ALA A 35 -19.10 -2.57 -3.03
N ALA A 36 -19.26 -2.34 -4.33
CA ALA A 36 -18.45 -1.39 -5.10
C ALA A 36 -18.81 0.08 -4.80
N GLY A 37 -20.04 0.37 -4.32
CA GLY A 37 -20.49 1.73 -4.05
C GLY A 37 -19.98 2.36 -2.75
N SER A 38 -19.44 1.58 -1.79
CA SER A 38 -18.99 2.11 -0.50
C SER A 38 -17.56 2.65 -0.49
N HIS A 39 -16.74 2.35 -1.50
CA HIS A 39 -15.33 2.76 -1.56
C HIS A 39 -15.08 4.13 -2.22
N SER A 40 -16.07 4.73 -2.86
CA SER A 40 -15.91 5.98 -3.64
C SER A 40 -15.68 7.24 -2.79
N SER A 41 -15.85 7.18 -1.48
CA SER A 41 -15.66 8.33 -0.58
C SER A 41 -14.24 8.48 0.00
N ASP A 42 -13.44 7.41 -0.03
CA ASP A 42 -12.09 7.45 0.55
C ASP A 42 -11.09 8.07 -0.42
N LYS A 43 -10.38 9.09 0.11
CA LYS A 43 -9.31 9.79 -0.60
C LYS A 43 -7.97 9.47 0.04
N ILE A 44 -7.07 8.90 -0.74
CA ILE A 44 -5.74 8.49 -0.29
C ILE A 44 -4.69 9.50 -0.76
N LEU A 45 -3.90 10.04 0.16
CA LEU A 45 -2.72 10.82 -0.17
C LEU A 45 -1.46 9.93 -0.10
N VAL A 46 -0.75 9.81 -1.22
CA VAL A 46 0.53 9.10 -1.29
C VAL A 46 1.68 10.10 -1.24
N LEU A 47 2.42 10.13 -0.15
CA LEU A 47 3.65 10.93 -0.04
C LEU A 47 4.79 10.20 -0.74
N GLY A 48 5.30 10.80 -1.82
CA GLY A 48 6.34 10.21 -2.65
C GLY A 48 5.82 9.30 -3.77
N GLY A 49 4.62 9.56 -4.33
CA GLY A 49 4.04 8.79 -5.45
C GLY A 49 4.88 8.77 -6.73
N ASN A 50 5.85 9.69 -6.88
CA ASN A 50 6.84 9.69 -7.96
C ASN A 50 7.94 8.63 -7.77
N GLY A 51 8.04 8.03 -6.58
CA GLY A 51 9.02 7.01 -6.25
C GLY A 51 8.64 5.62 -6.76
N TYR A 52 9.59 4.69 -6.64
CA TYR A 52 9.38 3.30 -7.06
C TYR A 52 8.18 2.64 -6.34
N VAL A 53 8.17 2.64 -5.03
CA VAL A 53 7.08 2.04 -4.23
C VAL A 53 5.80 2.87 -4.36
N GLY A 54 5.92 4.19 -4.22
CA GLY A 54 4.76 5.10 -4.25
C GLY A 54 3.97 5.04 -5.56
N SER A 55 4.64 4.88 -6.71
CA SER A 55 3.95 4.73 -8.01
C SER A 55 3.14 3.43 -8.09
N HIS A 56 3.61 2.35 -7.47
CA HIS A 56 2.85 1.10 -7.41
C HIS A 56 1.66 1.23 -6.45
N ILE A 57 1.81 1.97 -5.35
CA ILE A 57 0.71 2.26 -4.43
C ILE A 57 -0.36 3.12 -5.12
N CYS A 58 0.02 4.19 -5.84
CA CYS A 58 -0.93 5.00 -6.60
C CYS A 58 -1.72 4.13 -7.60
N LYS A 59 -1.03 3.29 -8.38
CA LYS A 59 -1.68 2.39 -9.34
C LYS A 59 -2.63 1.40 -8.67
N GLU A 60 -2.21 0.82 -7.56
CA GLU A 60 -3.02 -0.16 -6.83
C GLU A 60 -4.28 0.49 -6.22
N ALA A 61 -4.15 1.67 -5.63
CA ALA A 61 -5.28 2.41 -5.09
C ALA A 61 -6.28 2.81 -6.19
N LEU A 62 -5.81 3.31 -7.34
CA LEU A 62 -6.66 3.61 -8.51
C LEU A 62 -7.36 2.34 -9.04
N ARG A 63 -6.63 1.21 -9.13
CA ARG A 63 -7.20 -0.07 -9.58
C ARG A 63 -8.34 -0.54 -8.67
N GLN A 64 -8.28 -0.22 -7.39
CA GLN A 64 -9.34 -0.51 -6.42
C GLN A 64 -10.46 0.54 -6.39
N GLY A 65 -10.39 1.59 -7.24
CA GLY A 65 -11.43 2.61 -7.37
C GLY A 65 -11.36 3.76 -6.37
N PHE A 66 -10.24 3.92 -5.64
CA PHE A 66 -10.05 5.04 -4.72
C PHE A 66 -9.62 6.31 -5.43
N SER A 67 -10.01 7.46 -4.88
CA SER A 67 -9.46 8.76 -5.29
C SER A 67 -8.04 8.91 -4.75
N VAL A 68 -7.09 9.20 -5.63
CA VAL A 68 -5.66 9.26 -5.28
C VAL A 68 -5.09 10.65 -5.49
N SER A 69 -4.49 11.19 -4.46
CA SER A 69 -3.60 12.35 -4.53
C SER A 69 -2.17 11.93 -4.22
N SER A 70 -1.21 12.68 -4.74
CA SER A 70 0.20 12.45 -4.40
C SER A 70 0.93 13.77 -4.20
N LEU A 71 1.78 13.82 -3.17
CA LEU A 71 2.65 14.97 -2.90
C LEU A 71 4.11 14.58 -3.07
N SER A 72 4.85 15.41 -3.79
CA SER A 72 6.29 15.30 -3.96
C SER A 72 6.92 16.66 -4.23
N ARG A 73 8.24 16.77 -4.09
CA ARG A 73 8.98 18.00 -4.37
C ARG A 73 8.90 18.45 -5.83
N SER A 74 8.81 17.50 -6.76
CA SER A 74 8.69 17.78 -8.19
C SER A 74 7.25 17.99 -8.66
N GLY A 75 6.24 17.68 -7.83
CA GLY A 75 4.83 17.69 -8.25
C GLY A 75 4.51 16.51 -9.17
N ARG A 76 3.87 16.77 -10.32
CA ARG A 76 3.41 15.73 -11.26
C ARG A 76 4.54 14.80 -11.68
N SER A 77 4.23 13.53 -11.77
CA SER A 77 5.16 12.48 -12.18
C SER A 77 5.59 12.67 -13.65
N SER A 78 6.88 12.44 -13.92
CA SER A 78 7.41 12.31 -15.27
C SER A 78 7.27 10.89 -15.84
N MET A 79 6.71 9.96 -15.08
CA MET A 79 6.45 8.61 -15.55
C MET A 79 5.34 8.60 -16.61
N HIS A 80 5.42 7.63 -17.52
CA HIS A 80 4.42 7.44 -18.57
C HIS A 80 3.37 6.43 -18.15
N GLY A 81 2.13 6.62 -18.61
CA GLY A 81 0.98 5.73 -18.39
C GLY A 81 -0.28 6.50 -18.03
N SER A 82 -1.45 5.99 -18.44
CA SER A 82 -2.76 6.62 -18.19
C SER A 82 -3.03 6.91 -16.72
N TRP A 83 -2.58 6.04 -15.83
CA TRP A 83 -2.75 6.21 -14.37
C TRP A 83 -2.21 7.55 -13.83
N VAL A 84 -1.25 8.18 -14.52
CA VAL A 84 -0.67 9.47 -14.09
C VAL A 84 -1.68 10.60 -14.21
N ASP A 85 -2.61 10.51 -15.15
CA ASP A 85 -3.68 11.50 -15.36
C ASP A 85 -4.80 11.37 -14.34
N ASP A 86 -4.96 10.18 -13.74
CA ASP A 86 -5.98 9.88 -12.73
C ASP A 86 -5.54 10.26 -11.30
N VAL A 87 -4.28 10.69 -11.11
CA VAL A 87 -3.75 11.13 -9.81
C VAL A 87 -3.74 12.66 -9.71
N THR A 88 -4.25 13.19 -8.60
CA THR A 88 -4.10 14.62 -8.29
C THR A 88 -2.71 14.89 -7.71
N TRP A 89 -1.87 15.60 -8.47
CA TRP A 89 -0.47 15.85 -8.09
C TRP A 89 -0.29 17.18 -7.38
N HIS A 90 0.30 17.13 -6.19
CA HIS A 90 0.69 18.29 -5.40
C HIS A 90 2.21 18.45 -5.37
N LYS A 91 2.68 19.68 -5.45
CA LYS A 91 4.08 20.04 -5.23
C LYS A 91 4.24 20.56 -3.81
N GLY A 92 5.15 19.96 -3.05
CA GLY A 92 5.43 20.39 -1.67
C GLY A 92 6.65 19.68 -1.09
N ASP A 93 7.13 20.21 0.04
CA ASP A 93 8.27 19.65 0.76
C ASP A 93 7.84 19.29 2.20
N LEU A 94 8.02 18.03 2.58
CA LEU A 94 7.70 17.55 3.92
C LEU A 94 8.53 18.23 5.03
N LEU A 95 9.63 18.88 4.65
CA LEU A 95 10.41 19.71 5.57
C LEU A 95 9.79 21.11 5.80
N SER A 96 8.76 21.46 5.04
CA SER A 96 7.98 22.68 5.17
C SER A 96 6.52 22.34 5.46
N PRO A 97 6.11 22.20 6.73
CA PRO A 97 4.78 21.70 7.12
C PRO A 97 3.62 22.44 6.46
N ASP A 98 3.72 23.74 6.25
CA ASP A 98 2.68 24.52 5.59
C ASP A 98 2.41 24.10 4.15
N SER A 99 3.41 23.53 3.46
CA SER A 99 3.25 23.03 2.10
C SER A 99 2.40 21.75 2.01
N LEU A 100 2.15 21.10 3.16
CA LEU A 100 1.35 19.86 3.24
C LEU A 100 -0.15 20.14 3.34
N LYS A 101 -0.55 21.26 3.94
CA LYS A 101 -1.94 21.58 4.26
C LYS A 101 -2.89 21.46 3.05
N PRO A 102 -2.58 22.05 1.87
CA PRO A 102 -3.47 21.92 0.72
C PRO A 102 -3.62 20.50 0.19
N ALA A 103 -2.59 19.66 0.35
CA ALA A 103 -2.62 18.28 -0.09
C ALA A 103 -3.37 17.35 0.87
N LEU A 104 -3.56 17.77 2.12
CA LEU A 104 -4.27 17.01 3.17
C LEU A 104 -5.77 17.31 3.22
N GLU A 105 -6.24 18.32 2.49
CA GLU A 105 -7.65 18.72 2.51
C GLU A 105 -8.57 17.60 2.01
N GLY A 106 -9.48 17.16 2.87
CA GLY A 106 -10.45 16.10 2.57
C GLY A 106 -9.83 14.71 2.41
N ILE A 107 -8.58 14.50 2.81
CA ILE A 107 -7.91 13.19 2.79
C ILE A 107 -8.39 12.32 3.96
N THR A 108 -8.74 11.09 3.66
CA THR A 108 -9.14 10.09 4.66
C THR A 108 -7.94 9.31 5.18
N SER A 109 -6.97 9.00 4.31
CA SER A 109 -5.81 8.20 4.67
C SER A 109 -4.53 8.69 3.99
N VAL A 110 -3.40 8.59 4.69
CA VAL A 110 -2.07 8.93 4.17
C VAL A 110 -1.21 7.67 4.10
N ILE A 111 -0.51 7.50 2.98
CA ILE A 111 0.51 6.46 2.83
C ILE A 111 1.85 7.14 2.52
N SER A 112 2.82 7.08 3.45
CA SER A 112 4.15 7.66 3.22
C SER A 112 5.15 6.63 2.72
N CYS A 113 5.72 6.92 1.54
CA CYS A 113 6.81 6.17 0.91
C CYS A 113 8.10 7.00 0.87
N VAL A 114 8.16 8.11 1.62
CA VAL A 114 9.29 9.01 1.59
C VAL A 114 10.46 8.41 2.36
N GLY A 115 11.61 8.39 1.70
CA GLY A 115 12.86 7.93 2.25
C GLY A 115 14.00 8.15 1.26
N GLY A 116 15.21 8.10 1.75
CA GLY A 116 16.39 8.31 0.92
C GLY A 116 17.69 8.00 1.63
N PHE A 117 18.75 7.91 0.84
CA PHE A 117 20.11 7.69 1.27
C PHE A 117 20.94 8.96 1.07
N GLY A 118 22.05 9.05 1.80
CA GLY A 118 22.98 10.19 1.76
C GLY A 118 23.90 10.17 2.97
N SER A 119 24.37 11.34 3.42
CA SER A 119 25.08 11.44 4.70
C SER A 119 24.13 11.09 5.86
N ASN A 120 24.70 10.74 7.04
CA ASN A 120 23.88 10.41 8.20
C ASN A 120 22.87 11.50 8.54
N SER A 121 23.28 12.76 8.51
CA SER A 121 22.38 13.91 8.78
C SER A 121 21.28 14.05 7.73
N GLN A 122 21.59 13.85 6.46
CA GLN A 122 20.60 13.86 5.38
C GLN A 122 19.61 12.70 5.53
N MET A 123 20.09 11.51 5.91
CA MET A 123 19.24 10.35 6.13
C MET A 123 18.28 10.55 7.31
N VAL A 124 18.76 11.08 8.46
CA VAL A 124 17.88 11.46 9.58
C VAL A 124 16.84 12.47 9.15
N ARG A 125 17.25 13.51 8.41
CA ARG A 125 16.36 14.57 7.94
C ARG A 125 15.26 14.05 7.01
N ILE A 126 15.61 13.19 6.02
CA ILE A 126 14.66 12.68 5.03
C ILE A 126 13.79 11.57 5.59
N ASN A 127 14.38 10.60 6.31
CA ASN A 127 13.66 9.44 6.81
C ASN A 127 12.96 9.70 8.16
N GLY A 128 13.44 10.69 8.94
CA GLY A 128 12.89 11.12 10.23
C GLY A 128 12.09 12.42 10.09
N THR A 129 12.77 13.57 10.21
CA THR A 129 12.13 14.89 10.33
C THR A 129 11.03 15.13 9.29
N ALA A 130 11.28 14.83 8.01
CA ALA A 130 10.30 15.01 6.95
C ALA A 130 9.02 14.19 7.17
N ASN A 131 9.17 12.91 7.55
CA ASN A 131 8.02 12.05 7.80
C ASN A 131 7.31 12.40 9.12
N ILE A 132 8.02 12.78 10.16
CA ILE A 132 7.44 13.25 11.43
C ILE A 132 6.58 14.50 11.18
N ASN A 133 7.04 15.46 10.40
CA ASN A 133 6.25 16.61 10.00
C ASN A 133 4.95 16.18 9.27
N ALA A 134 5.05 15.19 8.38
CA ALA A 134 3.87 14.68 7.67
C ALA A 134 2.89 13.96 8.60
N VAL A 135 3.39 13.20 9.58
CA VAL A 135 2.56 12.54 10.61
C VAL A 135 1.80 13.57 11.43
N ASN A 136 2.49 14.61 11.92
CA ASN A 136 1.89 15.67 12.71
C ASN A 136 0.86 16.47 11.91
N ALA A 137 1.20 16.88 10.69
CA ALA A 137 0.27 17.60 9.82
C ALA A 137 -0.98 16.76 9.49
N ALA A 138 -0.83 15.47 9.25
CA ALA A 138 -1.94 14.56 9.00
C ALA A 138 -2.84 14.38 10.24
N ALA A 139 -2.25 14.27 11.43
CA ALA A 139 -2.99 14.18 12.68
C ALA A 139 -3.77 15.47 12.98
N GLU A 140 -3.15 16.64 12.79
CA GLU A 140 -3.78 17.94 12.94
C GLU A 140 -4.96 18.16 11.99
N GLN A 141 -4.88 17.61 10.76
CA GLN A 141 -5.95 17.67 9.76
C GLN A 141 -7.03 16.59 9.94
N GLY A 142 -6.94 15.77 10.99
CA GLY A 142 -7.94 14.76 11.29
C GLY A 142 -7.94 13.57 10.34
N VAL A 143 -6.83 13.28 9.66
CA VAL A 143 -6.67 12.09 8.83
C VAL A 143 -6.96 10.84 9.67
N LYS A 144 -7.76 9.93 9.12
CA LYS A 144 -8.23 8.76 9.87
C LYS A 144 -7.14 7.70 10.05
N ARG A 145 -6.33 7.43 9.03
CA ARG A 145 -5.30 6.38 9.04
C ARG A 145 -3.99 6.84 8.44
N PHE A 146 -2.90 6.39 9.02
CA PHE A 146 -1.55 6.67 8.50
C PHE A 146 -0.79 5.37 8.28
N VAL A 147 -0.32 5.13 7.06
CA VAL A 147 0.49 3.97 6.69
C VAL A 147 1.89 4.42 6.32
N TYR A 148 2.90 3.73 6.81
CA TYR A 148 4.29 4.08 6.58
C TYR A 148 5.11 2.93 6.02
N ILE A 149 5.83 3.19 4.93
CA ILE A 149 6.78 2.23 4.38
C ILE A 149 8.13 2.45 5.07
N SER A 150 8.37 1.65 6.09
CA SER A 150 9.61 1.63 6.85
C SER A 150 10.62 0.64 6.25
N ALA A 151 11.41 -0.04 7.07
CA ALA A 151 12.36 -1.06 6.65
C ALA A 151 12.51 -2.14 7.73
N ALA A 152 12.75 -3.38 7.30
CA ALA A 152 13.11 -4.49 8.17
C ALA A 152 14.37 -4.15 8.98
N ASP A 153 14.55 -4.85 10.09
CA ASP A 153 15.75 -4.74 10.90
C ASP A 153 16.82 -5.73 10.38
N PHE A 154 17.96 -5.19 9.95
CA PHE A 154 19.08 -5.96 9.46
C PHE A 154 20.21 -6.08 10.50
N GLY A 155 19.90 -5.90 11.79
CA GLY A 155 20.83 -6.06 12.89
C GLY A 155 22.04 -5.13 12.79
N VAL A 156 23.24 -5.71 12.87
CA VAL A 156 24.51 -4.94 12.84
C VAL A 156 24.73 -4.15 11.54
N ILE A 157 24.09 -4.60 10.43
CA ILE A 157 24.18 -3.91 9.13
C ILE A 157 23.55 -2.51 9.21
N ASN A 158 22.58 -2.30 10.08
CA ASN A 158 21.94 -0.99 10.30
C ASN A 158 22.96 0.10 10.65
N ASN A 159 24.09 -0.26 11.28
CA ASN A 159 25.12 0.70 11.66
C ASN A 159 25.83 1.34 10.45
N LEU A 160 25.83 0.67 9.29
CA LEU A 160 26.42 1.21 8.05
C LEU A 160 25.62 2.40 7.50
N ILE A 161 24.31 2.43 7.77
CA ILE A 161 23.39 3.50 7.36
C ILE A 161 22.57 3.96 8.56
N ARG A 162 23.26 4.27 9.66
CA ARG A 162 22.67 4.58 10.96
C ARG A 162 21.59 5.65 10.87
N GLY A 163 21.87 6.78 10.22
CA GLY A 163 20.90 7.87 10.10
C GLY A 163 19.60 7.48 9.35
N TYR A 164 19.66 6.51 8.44
CA TYR A 164 18.48 5.96 7.78
C TYR A 164 17.58 5.25 8.79
N PHE A 165 18.14 4.35 9.58
CA PHE A 165 17.36 3.58 10.56
C PHE A 165 16.91 4.43 11.75
N GLU A 166 17.73 5.35 12.23
CA GLU A 166 17.33 6.32 13.26
C GLU A 166 16.12 7.12 12.81
N GLY A 167 16.16 7.68 11.60
CA GLY A 167 15.03 8.42 11.05
C GLY A 167 13.78 7.58 10.90
N LYS A 168 13.92 6.34 10.37
CA LYS A 168 12.80 5.41 10.22
C LYS A 168 12.15 5.08 11.57
N ARG A 169 12.93 4.73 12.59
CA ARG A 169 12.41 4.37 13.93
C ARG A 169 11.78 5.56 14.64
N ALA A 170 12.35 6.77 14.49
CA ALA A 170 11.73 7.98 15.04
C ALA A 170 10.35 8.25 14.41
N THR A 171 10.22 8.08 13.10
CA THR A 171 8.92 8.18 12.41
C THR A 171 7.93 7.13 12.89
N GLU A 172 8.36 5.87 13.06
CA GLU A 172 7.51 4.80 13.58
C GLU A 172 6.94 5.15 14.97
N ALA A 173 7.80 5.65 15.86
CA ALA A 173 7.39 6.06 17.20
C ALA A 173 6.34 7.19 17.15
N GLU A 174 6.53 8.20 16.29
CA GLU A 174 5.57 9.30 16.11
C GLU A 174 4.22 8.80 15.58
N ILE A 175 4.22 7.85 14.63
CA ILE A 175 2.97 7.26 14.12
C ILE A 175 2.21 6.53 15.24
N LEU A 176 2.91 5.75 16.05
CA LEU A 176 2.28 5.02 17.16
C LEU A 176 1.72 5.98 18.22
N ASP A 177 2.40 7.10 18.48
CA ASP A 177 1.93 8.16 19.38
C ASP A 177 0.67 8.85 18.85
N LYS A 178 0.70 9.34 17.60
CA LYS A 178 -0.38 10.18 17.03
C LYS A 178 -1.58 9.37 16.53
N PHE A 179 -1.34 8.19 15.98
CA PHE A 179 -2.39 7.40 15.34
C PHE A 179 -2.81 6.16 16.14
N GLY A 180 -1.97 5.64 17.04
CA GLY A 180 -2.29 4.45 17.85
C GLY A 180 -2.72 3.25 16.97
N ASN A 181 -3.92 2.74 17.20
CA ASN A 181 -4.50 1.64 16.42
C ASN A 181 -4.94 2.02 14.99
N ARG A 182 -4.74 3.24 14.56
CA ARG A 182 -5.00 3.74 13.20
C ARG A 182 -3.70 3.94 12.41
N GLY A 183 -2.56 3.63 13.03
CA GLY A 183 -1.23 3.69 12.42
C GLY A 183 -0.76 2.31 12.01
N THR A 184 -0.30 2.14 10.75
CA THR A 184 0.29 0.88 10.27
C THR A 184 1.68 1.14 9.70
N ILE A 185 2.64 0.34 10.14
CA ILE A 185 4.05 0.45 9.77
C ILE A 185 4.45 -0.83 9.04
N LEU A 186 4.72 -0.74 7.75
CA LEU A 186 5.22 -1.86 6.98
C LEU A 186 6.75 -1.87 7.02
N ARG A 187 7.35 -2.96 7.47
CA ARG A 187 8.80 -3.18 7.49
C ARG A 187 9.21 -4.20 6.43
N PRO A 188 9.21 -3.83 5.14
CA PRO A 188 9.69 -4.73 4.09
C PRO A 188 11.20 -4.97 4.21
N GLY A 189 11.66 -6.13 3.71
CA GLY A 189 13.04 -6.38 3.37
C GLY A 189 13.43 -5.68 2.07
N PHE A 190 14.28 -6.33 1.25
CA PHE A 190 14.58 -5.84 -0.09
C PHE A 190 13.33 -5.89 -0.99
N ILE A 191 12.94 -4.74 -1.53
CA ILE A 191 11.76 -4.64 -2.41
C ILE A 191 12.19 -4.84 -3.86
N HIS A 192 11.67 -5.89 -4.51
CA HIS A 192 11.95 -6.20 -5.90
C HIS A 192 10.70 -6.02 -6.79
N GLY A 193 10.94 -5.95 -8.09
CA GLY A 193 9.91 -5.75 -9.12
C GLY A 193 10.52 -5.02 -10.33
N THR A 194 9.70 -4.55 -11.23
CA THR A 194 10.17 -3.73 -12.35
C THR A 194 10.25 -2.26 -11.91
N ARG A 195 11.47 -1.74 -11.82
CA ARG A 195 11.72 -0.32 -11.51
C ARG A 195 11.95 0.45 -12.81
N GLN A 196 11.17 1.50 -13.03
CA GLN A 196 11.42 2.43 -14.11
C GLN A 196 12.35 3.54 -13.63
N VAL A 197 13.46 3.74 -14.34
CA VAL A 197 14.42 4.83 -14.09
C VAL A 197 14.59 5.57 -15.42
N GLY A 198 13.91 6.71 -15.55
CA GLY A 198 13.78 7.39 -16.85
C GLY A 198 13.11 6.49 -17.87
N SER A 199 13.73 6.29 -19.03
CA SER A 199 13.25 5.41 -20.11
C SER A 199 13.63 3.92 -19.90
N ILE A 200 14.45 3.60 -18.91
CA ILE A 200 14.98 2.26 -18.68
C ILE A 200 14.14 1.53 -17.63
N LYS A 201 13.73 0.30 -17.95
CA LYS A 201 13.08 -0.62 -17.00
C LYS A 201 14.14 -1.55 -16.40
N LEU A 202 14.40 -1.45 -15.10
CA LEU A 202 15.30 -2.33 -14.37
C LEU A 202 14.48 -3.47 -13.74
N PRO A 203 14.63 -4.71 -14.23
CA PRO A 203 13.88 -5.85 -13.72
C PRO A 203 14.55 -6.42 -12.46
N LEU A 204 14.41 -5.73 -11.32
CA LEU A 204 14.93 -6.20 -10.02
C LEU A 204 14.34 -7.56 -9.60
N SER A 205 13.25 -7.98 -10.24
CA SER A 205 12.63 -9.28 -10.03
C SER A 205 13.49 -10.45 -10.51
N LEU A 206 14.43 -10.24 -11.43
CA LEU A 206 15.31 -11.32 -11.91
C LEU A 206 16.19 -11.89 -10.78
N ILE A 207 16.54 -11.08 -9.79
CA ILE A 207 17.31 -11.52 -8.61
C ILE A 207 16.38 -11.71 -7.41
N GLY A 208 15.47 -10.76 -7.21
CA GLY A 208 14.62 -10.73 -6.01
C GLY A 208 13.58 -11.86 -5.98
N ALA A 209 12.96 -12.23 -7.09
CA ALA A 209 11.92 -13.24 -7.10
C ALA A 209 12.43 -14.67 -6.80
N PRO A 210 13.53 -15.16 -7.38
CA PRO A 210 14.10 -16.43 -6.99
C PRO A 210 14.54 -16.45 -5.52
N LEU A 211 15.16 -15.38 -5.05
CA LEU A 211 15.60 -15.25 -3.66
C LEU A 211 14.42 -15.23 -2.69
N GLU A 212 13.35 -14.51 -3.02
CA GLU A 212 12.10 -14.51 -2.25
C GLU A 212 11.55 -15.95 -2.14
N MET A 213 11.48 -16.69 -3.26
CA MET A 213 10.95 -18.03 -3.30
C MET A 213 11.74 -18.99 -2.39
N VAL A 214 13.07 -18.91 -2.42
CA VAL A 214 13.93 -19.75 -1.58
C VAL A 214 13.85 -19.35 -0.12
N LEU A 215 13.96 -18.05 0.19
CA LEU A 215 14.02 -17.58 1.58
C LEU A 215 12.67 -17.70 2.33
N LYS A 216 11.55 -17.74 1.62
CA LYS A 216 10.24 -18.04 2.22
C LYS A 216 10.14 -19.46 2.81
N LEU A 217 10.98 -20.38 2.38
CA LEU A 217 11.00 -21.77 2.89
C LEU A 217 11.65 -21.86 4.28
N PHE A 218 12.42 -20.86 4.68
CA PHE A 218 13.04 -20.87 6.00
C PHE A 218 12.06 -20.39 7.08
N PRO A 219 12.02 -21.06 8.24
CA PRO A 219 11.25 -20.62 9.38
C PRO A 219 11.63 -19.18 9.80
N LYS A 220 10.64 -18.39 10.21
CA LYS A 220 10.86 -16.99 10.66
C LYS A 220 11.89 -16.87 11.78
N GLU A 221 12.00 -17.91 12.62
CA GLU A 221 12.92 -17.97 13.76
C GLU A 221 14.38 -17.88 13.34
N VAL A 222 14.73 -18.38 12.15
CA VAL A 222 16.12 -18.35 11.61
C VAL A 222 16.59 -16.93 11.36
N THR A 223 15.67 -16.00 11.05
CA THR A 223 16.03 -14.59 10.84
C THR A 223 16.43 -13.86 12.13
N LYS A 224 16.19 -14.48 13.29
CA LYS A 224 16.61 -13.95 14.60
C LYS A 224 18.04 -14.33 14.98
N LEU A 225 18.68 -15.21 14.19
CA LEU A 225 20.07 -15.58 14.45
C LEU A 225 21.00 -14.38 14.26
N PRO A 226 21.92 -14.10 15.19
CA PRO A 226 22.86 -13.00 15.06
C PRO A 226 23.75 -13.22 13.84
N LEU A 227 24.07 -12.12 13.14
CA LEU A 227 24.92 -12.03 11.95
C LEU A 227 24.31 -12.60 10.65
N ILE A 228 23.74 -13.82 10.66
CA ILE A 228 23.22 -14.48 9.45
C ILE A 228 21.71 -14.31 9.28
N GLY A 229 20.97 -14.20 10.38
CA GLY A 229 19.51 -14.05 10.35
C GLY A 229 19.01 -12.89 9.46
N PRO A 230 19.60 -11.70 9.57
CA PRO A 230 19.23 -10.58 8.71
C PRO A 230 19.39 -10.82 7.21
N LEU A 231 20.34 -11.67 6.80
CA LEU A 231 20.56 -12.06 5.40
C LEU A 231 19.49 -13.03 4.88
N LEU A 232 18.76 -13.66 5.80
CA LEU A 232 17.69 -14.60 5.50
C LEU A 232 16.31 -13.93 5.46
N ILE A 233 16.22 -12.61 5.65
CA ILE A 233 14.98 -11.85 5.48
C ILE A 233 14.59 -11.90 4.00
N PRO A 234 13.42 -12.50 3.64
CA PRO A 234 13.07 -12.64 2.25
C PRO A 234 12.82 -11.27 1.60
N PRO A 235 13.26 -11.08 0.35
CA PRO A 235 12.80 -9.96 -0.46
C PRO A 235 11.29 -10.00 -0.62
N VAL A 236 10.68 -8.88 -0.96
CA VAL A 236 9.24 -8.77 -1.15
C VAL A 236 8.91 -8.09 -2.47
N ASN A 237 7.90 -8.58 -3.17
CA ASN A 237 7.45 -7.96 -4.40
C ASN A 237 6.83 -6.59 -4.12
N VAL A 238 7.15 -5.58 -4.92
CA VAL A 238 6.59 -4.23 -4.78
C VAL A 238 5.07 -4.20 -4.87
N LYS A 239 4.46 -5.13 -5.62
CA LYS A 239 2.99 -5.24 -5.69
C LYS A 239 2.40 -5.71 -4.37
N SER A 240 3.04 -6.67 -3.68
CA SER A 240 2.61 -7.11 -2.34
C SER A 240 2.71 -5.96 -1.33
N VAL A 241 3.79 -5.17 -1.37
CA VAL A 241 3.92 -3.97 -0.53
C VAL A 241 2.81 -2.97 -0.82
N ALA A 242 2.51 -2.72 -2.11
CA ALA A 242 1.47 -1.77 -2.52
C ALA A 242 0.07 -2.25 -2.10
N GLY A 243 -0.26 -3.51 -2.35
CA GLY A 243 -1.55 -4.10 -1.95
C GLY A 243 -1.77 -4.04 -0.44
N THR A 244 -0.76 -4.45 0.34
CA THR A 244 -0.82 -4.37 1.80
C THR A 244 -0.97 -2.92 2.29
N ALA A 245 -0.25 -1.97 1.69
CA ALA A 245 -0.32 -0.56 2.08
C ALA A 245 -1.69 0.05 1.79
N VAL A 246 -2.28 -0.23 0.63
CA VAL A 246 -3.64 0.24 0.29
C VAL A 246 -4.66 -0.38 1.21
N LYS A 247 -4.62 -1.70 1.43
CA LYS A 247 -5.52 -2.38 2.36
C LYS A 247 -5.42 -1.80 3.77
N ALA A 248 -4.21 -1.58 4.29
CA ALA A 248 -4.00 -0.96 5.59
C ALA A 248 -4.54 0.47 5.69
N ALA A 249 -4.59 1.21 4.57
CA ALA A 249 -5.10 2.57 4.52
C ALA A 249 -6.63 2.66 4.56
N VAL A 250 -7.34 1.64 4.05
CA VAL A 250 -8.79 1.71 3.83
C VAL A 250 -9.60 0.74 4.68
N ASP A 251 -9.03 -0.39 5.08
CA ASP A 251 -9.71 -1.42 5.86
C ASP A 251 -9.59 -1.13 7.36
N PRO A 252 -10.69 -0.78 8.06
CA PRO A 252 -10.66 -0.50 9.49
C PRO A 252 -10.24 -1.71 10.33
N GLU A 253 -10.50 -2.92 9.86
CA GLU A 253 -10.20 -4.19 10.53
C GLU A 253 -8.76 -4.66 10.25
N PHE A 254 -8.04 -3.97 9.35
CA PHE A 254 -6.64 -4.33 9.08
C PHE A 254 -5.77 -4.09 10.32
N ALA A 255 -4.89 -5.04 10.59
CA ALA A 255 -3.99 -5.00 11.74
C ALA A 255 -3.18 -3.68 11.79
N SER A 256 -3.24 -3.01 12.94
CA SER A 256 -2.45 -1.81 13.24
C SER A 256 -1.06 -2.17 13.78
N GLY A 257 -0.19 -1.16 13.87
CA GLY A 257 1.17 -1.32 14.39
C GLY A 257 2.16 -1.82 13.34
N ILE A 258 3.11 -2.64 13.75
CA ILE A 258 4.23 -3.05 12.90
C ILE A 258 3.92 -4.36 12.19
N ILE A 259 3.91 -4.33 10.87
CA ILE A 259 3.77 -5.48 9.98
C ILE A 259 5.14 -5.78 9.38
N ASP A 260 5.69 -6.92 9.71
CA ASP A 260 6.98 -7.36 9.19
C ASP A 260 6.88 -7.91 7.74
N VAL A 261 8.00 -8.35 7.19
CA VAL A 261 8.06 -8.90 5.84
C VAL A 261 7.11 -10.08 5.65
N TYR A 262 6.95 -10.94 6.64
CA TYR A 262 6.06 -12.11 6.55
C TYR A 262 4.59 -11.71 6.55
N GLY A 263 4.21 -10.73 7.37
CA GLY A 263 2.87 -10.14 7.32
C GLY A 263 2.58 -9.49 5.97
N ILE A 264 3.54 -8.77 5.37
CA ILE A 264 3.40 -8.19 4.03
C ILE A 264 3.20 -9.29 2.98
N LEU A 265 3.96 -10.39 3.05
CA LEU A 265 3.83 -11.52 2.14
C LEU A 265 2.48 -12.24 2.27
N GLN A 266 1.91 -12.27 3.47
CA GLN A 266 0.60 -12.87 3.75
C GLN A 266 -0.56 -12.03 3.23
N HIS A 267 -0.48 -10.70 3.34
CA HIS A 267 -1.56 -9.78 2.99
C HIS A 267 -1.47 -9.21 1.57
N GLY A 268 -0.36 -9.39 0.88
CA GLY A 268 -0.07 -8.76 -0.40
C GLY A 268 -0.51 -9.56 -1.63
N HIS A 269 -1.46 -10.48 -1.48
CA HIS A 269 -2.01 -11.30 -2.58
C HIS A 269 -3.35 -10.76 -3.04
#